data_4990568a0cc51aa8d68dceb430fe32e8
#
_entry.id   4990568a0cc51aa8d68dceb430fe32e8
#
_cell.length_a   1.000
_cell.length_b   1.000
_cell.length_c   1.000
_cell.angle_alpha   90.00
_cell.angle_beta   90.00
_cell.angle_gamma   90.00
#
_symmetry.space_group_name_H-M   'P 1'
#
loop_
_entity.id
_entity.type
_entity.pdbx_description
1 polymer ?
#
loop_
_entity_poly.entity_id
_entity_poly.type
_entity_poly.pdbx_seq_one_letter_code
_entity_poly.pdbx_strand_id
1 'polypeptide(L)'
;VIGVPVQSKTMSGTDSLYSIVQMPPGIPVATMAINGAKNAGILAARILGINQQNIADNLEEFSNSMKRSVLDKASSLEQKGHQNYLKSMQ
;
A
#
# COMPACT_ATOMS: atom_id res chain seq x y z
N VAL A 1 2.08 -4.00 16.20
CA VAL A 1 2.54 -2.68 15.76
C VAL A 1 2.94 -2.72 14.30
N ILE A 2 2.52 -1.74 13.55
CA ILE A 2 2.87 -1.56 12.14
C ILE A 2 3.70 -0.29 12.03
N GLY A 3 4.93 -0.40 11.53
CA GLY A 3 5.84 0.72 11.38
C GLY A 3 5.92 1.18 9.93
N VAL A 4 5.75 2.48 9.72
CA VAL A 4 5.87 3.09 8.39
C VAL A 4 7.06 4.06 8.43
N PRO A 5 8.19 3.71 7.79
CA PRO A 5 9.30 4.66 7.69
C PRO A 5 8.92 5.81 6.77
N VAL A 6 9.18 7.02 7.21
CA VAL A 6 8.88 8.22 6.41
C VAL A 6 10.13 9.05 6.21
N GLN A 7 10.21 9.69 5.08
CA GLN A 7 11.26 10.65 4.79
C GLN A 7 10.89 12.00 5.41
N SER A 8 11.84 12.63 6.11
CA SER A 8 11.63 13.94 6.72
C SER A 8 12.82 14.84 6.40
N LYS A 9 12.74 16.10 6.84
CA LYS A 9 13.86 17.06 6.63
C LYS A 9 15.12 16.66 7.37
N THR A 10 15.00 15.97 8.50
CA THR A 10 16.11 15.63 9.38
C THR A 10 16.51 14.16 9.31
N MET A 11 15.69 13.31 8.69
CA MET A 11 15.94 11.87 8.61
C MET A 11 15.55 11.36 7.24
N SER A 12 16.46 10.64 6.60
CA SER A 12 16.15 10.00 5.31
C SER A 12 15.21 8.81 5.51
N GLY A 13 14.53 8.38 4.43
CA GLY A 13 13.68 7.21 4.49
C GLY A 13 14.43 5.95 4.91
N THR A 14 15.68 5.81 4.49
CA THR A 14 16.54 4.69 4.86
C THR A 14 16.85 4.68 6.36
N ASP A 15 17.17 5.84 6.94
CA ASP A 15 17.44 5.94 8.38
C ASP A 15 16.20 5.61 9.19
N SER A 16 15.03 6.08 8.76
CA SER A 16 13.75 5.75 9.39
C SER A 16 13.47 4.25 9.32
N LEU A 17 13.76 3.62 8.18
CA LEU A 17 13.59 2.18 8.00
C LEU A 17 14.47 1.40 8.98
N TYR A 18 15.77 1.76 9.09
CA TYR A 18 16.67 1.09 10.03
C TYR A 18 16.19 1.22 11.48
N SER A 19 15.67 2.37 11.86
CA SER A 19 15.13 2.58 13.20
C SER A 19 13.98 1.64 13.53
N ILE A 20 13.15 1.30 12.52
CA ILE A 20 12.00 0.42 12.70
C ILE A 20 12.41 -1.05 12.71
N VAL A 21 13.30 -1.49 11.80
CA VAL A 21 13.64 -2.91 11.66
C VAL A 21 14.57 -3.41 12.77
N GLN A 22 15.31 -2.54 13.42
CA GLN A 22 16.26 -2.90 14.49
C GLN A 22 15.63 -2.89 15.89
N MET A 23 14.45 -3.50 16.00
CA MET A 23 13.81 -3.63 17.30
C MET A 23 14.34 -4.84 18.07
N PRO A 24 14.44 -4.74 19.42
CA PRO A 24 14.91 -5.86 20.22
C PRO A 24 13.90 -7.02 20.25
N PRO A 25 14.35 -8.24 20.58
CA PRO A 25 13.44 -9.36 20.76
C PRO A 25 12.31 -9.04 21.75
N GLY A 26 11.10 -9.46 21.44
CA GLY A 26 9.93 -9.19 22.25
C GLY A 26 9.17 -7.92 21.86
N ILE A 27 9.70 -7.14 20.93
CA ILE A 27 9.02 -5.96 20.38
C ILE A 27 8.91 -6.11 18.86
N PRO A 28 7.93 -6.93 18.38
CA PRO A 28 7.78 -7.15 16.95
C PRO A 28 7.10 -5.97 16.27
N VAL A 29 7.62 -5.56 15.11
CA VAL A 29 7.06 -4.49 14.31
C VAL A 29 6.95 -4.97 12.86
N ALA A 30 5.74 -4.96 12.31
CA ALA A 30 5.54 -5.20 10.89
C ALA A 30 5.98 -3.95 10.13
N THR A 31 7.01 -4.08 9.30
CA THR A 31 7.63 -2.94 8.63
C THR A 31 7.13 -2.80 7.20
N MET A 32 6.62 -1.63 6.86
CA MET A 32 6.17 -1.28 5.53
C MET A 32 7.30 -0.65 4.72
N ALA A 33 7.06 -0.45 3.42
CA ALA A 33 7.99 0.30 2.58
C ALA A 33 8.06 1.77 3.02
N ILE A 34 9.12 2.45 2.62
CA ILE A 34 9.26 3.89 2.90
C ILE A 34 8.06 4.64 2.31
N ASN A 35 7.41 5.46 3.14
CA ASN A 35 6.18 6.20 2.80
C ASN A 35 4.97 5.30 2.47
N GLY A 36 4.98 4.03 2.89
CA GLY A 36 3.94 3.04 2.59
C GLY A 36 2.71 3.09 3.49
N ALA A 37 2.19 4.27 3.80
CA ALA A 37 1.05 4.43 4.71
C ALA A 37 -0.23 3.74 4.21
N LYS A 38 -0.49 3.75 2.90
CA LYS A 38 -1.66 3.09 2.33
C LYS A 38 -1.64 1.58 2.57
N ASN A 39 -0.50 0.94 2.35
CA ASN A 39 -0.35 -0.49 2.60
C ASN A 39 -0.40 -0.81 4.09
N ALA A 40 0.08 0.09 4.95
CA ALA A 40 -0.06 -0.06 6.39
C ALA A 40 -1.54 -0.09 6.81
N GLY A 41 -2.36 0.78 6.25
CA GLY A 41 -3.80 0.79 6.49
C GLY A 41 -4.48 -0.49 6.00
N ILE A 42 -4.11 -0.99 4.84
CA ILE A 42 -4.62 -2.25 4.30
C ILE A 42 -4.23 -3.42 5.21
N LEU A 43 -2.99 -3.47 5.67
CA LEU A 43 -2.54 -4.53 6.58
C LEU A 43 -3.30 -4.48 7.91
N ALA A 44 -3.49 -3.30 8.47
CA ALA A 44 -4.27 -3.13 9.70
C ALA A 44 -5.72 -3.63 9.51
N ALA A 45 -6.35 -3.31 8.38
CA ALA A 45 -7.69 -3.77 8.06
C ALA A 45 -7.74 -5.29 7.91
N ARG A 46 -6.73 -5.92 7.33
CA ARG A 46 -6.65 -7.38 7.22
C ARG A 46 -6.55 -8.04 8.59
N ILE A 47 -5.79 -7.47 9.50
CA ILE A 47 -5.66 -7.97 10.88
C ILE A 47 -7.01 -7.88 11.59
N LEU A 48 -7.67 -6.73 11.52
CA LEU A 48 -8.98 -6.54 12.14
C LEU A 48 -10.06 -7.43 11.50
N GLY A 49 -9.96 -7.66 10.20
CA GLY A 49 -10.90 -8.50 9.45
C GLY A 49 -10.90 -9.97 9.83
N ILE A 50 -9.89 -10.44 10.57
CA ILE A 50 -9.84 -11.83 11.06
C ILE A 50 -11.03 -12.13 11.96
N ASN A 51 -11.44 -11.15 12.80
CA ASN A 51 -12.53 -11.30 13.75
C ASN A 51 -13.75 -10.43 13.44
N GLN A 52 -13.71 -9.60 12.40
CA GLN A 52 -14.77 -8.66 12.07
C GLN A 52 -15.16 -8.82 10.61
N GLN A 53 -16.25 -9.52 10.35
CA GLN A 53 -16.69 -9.85 8.99
C GLN A 53 -17.01 -8.61 8.15
N ASN A 54 -17.55 -7.56 8.75
CA ASN A 54 -17.84 -6.32 8.04
C ASN A 54 -16.57 -5.65 7.49
N ILE A 55 -15.46 -5.73 8.23
CA ILE A 55 -14.17 -5.19 7.78
C ILE A 55 -13.60 -6.08 6.67
N ALA A 56 -13.70 -7.40 6.81
CA ALA A 56 -13.25 -8.34 5.78
C ALA A 56 -14.01 -8.12 4.47
N ASP A 57 -15.32 -7.92 4.54
CA ASP A 57 -16.18 -7.67 3.37
C ASP A 57 -15.82 -6.35 2.69
N ASN A 58 -15.60 -5.29 3.47
CA ASN A 58 -15.21 -3.98 2.95
C ASN A 58 -13.83 -4.04 2.29
N LEU A 59 -12.92 -4.81 2.86
CA LEU A 59 -11.58 -4.99 2.30
C LEU A 59 -11.63 -5.74 0.97
N GLU A 60 -12.47 -6.77 0.87
CA GLU A 60 -12.67 -7.52 -0.37
C GLU A 60 -13.21 -6.61 -1.46
N GLU A 61 -14.20 -5.78 -1.15
CA GLU A 61 -14.77 -4.81 -2.08
C GLU A 61 -13.72 -3.80 -2.54
N PHE A 62 -12.89 -3.31 -1.61
CA PHE A 62 -11.79 -2.39 -1.92
C PHE A 62 -10.77 -3.05 -2.86
N SER A 63 -10.39 -4.30 -2.60
CA SER A 63 -9.45 -5.05 -3.44
C SER A 63 -10.01 -5.28 -4.84
N ASN A 64 -11.29 -5.59 -4.95
CA ASN A 64 -11.97 -5.77 -6.24
C ASN A 64 -12.04 -4.45 -7.02
N SER A 65 -12.27 -3.34 -6.33
CA SER A 65 -12.28 -2.01 -6.93
C SER A 65 -10.91 -1.65 -7.51
N MET A 66 -9.83 -1.93 -6.78
CA MET A 66 -8.47 -1.72 -7.28
C MET A 66 -8.17 -2.59 -8.50
N LYS A 67 -8.59 -3.85 -8.46
CA LYS A 67 -8.40 -4.79 -9.56
C LYS A 67 -9.12 -4.30 -10.82
N ARG A 68 -10.36 -3.84 -10.69
CA ARG A 68 -11.12 -3.26 -11.81
C ARG A 68 -10.43 -2.04 -12.40
N SER A 69 -9.90 -1.17 -11.54
CA SER A 69 -9.17 0.02 -11.99
C SER A 69 -7.95 -0.34 -12.84
N VAL A 70 -7.19 -1.37 -12.43
CA VAL A 70 -6.04 -1.86 -13.19
C VAL A 70 -6.48 -2.45 -14.53
N LEU A 71 -7.53 -3.24 -14.54
CA LEU A 71 -8.06 -3.85 -15.77
C LEU A 71 -8.58 -2.79 -16.74
N ASP A 72 -9.25 -1.76 -16.26
CA ASP A 72 -9.71 -0.65 -17.07
C ASP A 72 -8.56 0.11 -17.73
N LYS A 73 -7.47 0.34 -16.98
CA LYS A 73 -6.27 0.97 -17.52
C LYS A 73 -5.61 0.11 -18.60
N ALA A 74 -5.52 -1.20 -18.37
CA ALA A 74 -4.96 -2.13 -19.35
C ALA A 74 -5.80 -2.16 -20.63
N SER A 75 -7.13 -2.22 -20.52
CA SER A 75 -8.04 -2.18 -21.64
C SER A 75 -7.93 -0.87 -22.42
N SER A 76 -7.85 0.25 -21.70
CA SER A 76 -7.68 1.56 -22.32
C SER A 76 -6.36 1.66 -23.10
N LEU A 77 -5.30 1.09 -22.56
CA LEU A 77 -4.00 1.05 -23.23
C LEU A 77 -4.06 0.23 -24.54
N GLU A 78 -4.71 -0.93 -24.51
CA GLU A 78 -4.89 -1.77 -25.70
C GLU A 78 -5.70 -1.06 -26.81
N GLN A 79 -6.81 -0.41 -26.41
CA GLN A 79 -7.72 0.25 -27.37
C GLN A 79 -7.09 1.48 -28.02
N LYS A 80 -6.38 2.29 -27.22
CA LYS A 80 -5.82 3.57 -27.70
C LYS A 80 -4.44 3.44 -28.31
N GLY A 81 -3.75 2.33 -28.03
CA GLY A 81 -2.35 2.18 -28.37
C GLY A 81 -1.46 2.97 -27.41
N HIS A 82 -0.18 2.58 -27.37
CA HIS A 82 0.77 3.08 -26.38
C HIS A 82 0.96 4.60 -26.44
N GLN A 83 1.14 5.15 -27.64
CA GLN A 83 1.39 6.59 -27.80
C GLN A 83 0.18 7.43 -27.41
N ASN A 84 -1.01 7.01 -27.80
CA ASN A 84 -2.23 7.73 -27.47
C ASN A 84 -2.50 7.70 -25.98
N TYR A 85 -2.21 6.59 -25.31
CA TYR A 85 -2.34 6.48 -23.87
C TYR A 85 -1.39 7.45 -23.16
N LEU A 86 -0.13 7.52 -23.58
CA LEU A 86 0.85 8.46 -23.01
C LEU A 86 0.40 9.91 -23.19
N LYS A 87 -0.17 10.27 -24.32
CA LYS A 87 -0.72 11.62 -24.54
C LYS A 87 -1.87 11.93 -23.57
N SER A 88 -2.71 10.96 -23.27
CA SER A 88 -3.85 11.17 -22.35
C SER A 88 -3.40 11.31 -20.90
N MET A 89 -2.19 10.90 -20.57
CA MET A 89 -1.62 11.05 -19.23
C MET A 89 -0.94 12.39 -19.00
N GLN A 90 -0.67 13.13 -20.07
CA GLN A 90 -0.04 14.45 -20.00
C GLN A 90 -1.11 15.58 -19.75
#